data_8dcc72a61476b0030febe97d00639de1
#
_entry.id   8dcc72a61476b0030febe97d00639de1
#
_cell.length_a   1.000
_cell.length_b   1.000
_cell.length_c   1.000
_cell.angle_alpha   90.00
_cell.angle_beta   90.00
_cell.angle_gamma   90.00
#
_symmetry.space_group_name_H-M   'P 1'
#
loop_
_entity.id
_entity.type
_entity.pdbx_description
1 polymer ?
#
loop_
_entity_poly.entity_id
_entity_poly.type
_entity_poly.pdbx_seq_one_letter_code
_entity_poly.pdbx_strand_id
1 'polypeptide(L)'
;LYTSGQVYIEPSTGEPVGFFQHTPNDAWDYSGNNPITLFDMEKDGKTIRAGAHADRNGFLFITDLDKLTARDGKISKQAGSALGIYPMVPGITWATGWDLATGRPMEVEGQRPPAPAPGEAKGKTIQVTPNFLGGTNWMPMAYNQDTKLFYIPTNDWSEDYWTENVTYKKGAAYLGQGFRIKRQFDTHVGVLRAMDPTNGKIVWEHKEEMPLWAGVLTTKGGFVLTGTSNGYVKAFDAKDGKELWKFQTGSGVVSQPVTWELDGKQYIGITSGYG
;
A
#
# COMPACT_ATOMS: atom_id res chain seq x y z
N LEU A 1 -13.28 7.86 -14.17
CA LEU A 1 -13.12 9.08 -13.37
C LEU A 1 -13.22 8.71 -11.93
N TYR A 2 -13.67 8.11 -11.15
CA TYR A 2 -13.73 7.82 -9.72
C TYR A 2 -13.28 6.39 -9.39
N THR A 3 -12.27 5.88 -10.10
CA THR A 3 -11.60 4.61 -9.85
C THR A 3 -10.31 4.83 -9.07
N SER A 4 -9.69 3.78 -8.56
CA SER A 4 -8.46 3.83 -7.77
C SER A 4 -8.54 4.79 -6.60
N GLY A 5 -9.50 4.57 -5.71
CA GLY A 5 -9.76 5.42 -4.56
C GLY A 5 -10.58 4.71 -3.49
N GLN A 6 -10.81 5.41 -2.40
CA GLN A 6 -11.57 4.95 -1.25
C GLN A 6 -12.89 5.69 -1.13
N VAL A 7 -13.95 4.97 -0.88
CA VAL A 7 -15.28 5.49 -0.57
C VAL A 7 -15.57 5.26 0.90
N TYR A 8 -15.98 6.30 1.60
CA TYR A 8 -16.43 6.25 2.99
C TYR A 8 -17.95 6.19 2.99
N ILE A 9 -18.51 5.24 3.70
CA ILE A 9 -19.94 4.96 3.72
C ILE A 9 -20.46 5.08 5.15
N GLU A 10 -21.61 5.75 5.33
CA GLU A 10 -22.33 5.75 6.60
C GLU A 10 -22.95 4.35 6.84
N PRO A 11 -22.53 3.61 7.88
CA PRO A 11 -22.96 2.22 8.06
C PRO A 11 -24.48 2.04 8.27
N SER A 12 -25.13 3.05 8.87
CA SER A 12 -26.56 2.99 9.20
C SER A 12 -27.46 3.17 7.97
N THR A 13 -27.00 3.86 6.94
CA THR A 13 -27.81 4.19 5.74
C THR A 13 -27.27 3.58 4.47
N GLY A 14 -25.97 3.21 4.43
CA GLY A 14 -25.27 2.77 3.22
C GLY A 14 -24.91 3.92 2.27
N GLU A 15 -25.14 5.17 2.66
CA GLU A 15 -24.87 6.33 1.81
C GLU A 15 -23.37 6.70 1.81
N PRO A 16 -22.81 7.06 0.64
CA PRO A 16 -21.43 7.55 0.59
C PRO A 16 -21.32 8.94 1.22
N VAL A 17 -20.40 9.10 2.17
CA VAL A 17 -20.16 10.35 2.90
C VAL A 17 -18.81 10.99 2.58
N GLY A 18 -17.92 10.27 1.90
CA GLY A 18 -16.61 10.77 1.52
C GLY A 18 -15.96 9.95 0.42
N PHE A 19 -15.01 10.56 -0.26
CA PHE A 19 -14.23 9.92 -1.32
C PHE A 19 -12.84 10.52 -1.40
N PHE A 20 -11.82 9.65 -1.51
CA PHE A 20 -10.45 10.05 -1.80
C PHE A 20 -9.91 9.22 -2.97
N GLN A 21 -9.45 9.87 -4.04
CA GLN A 21 -8.89 9.21 -5.22
C GLN A 21 -7.36 9.18 -5.13
N HIS A 22 -6.78 7.97 -5.06
CA HIS A 22 -5.34 7.78 -4.94
C HIS A 22 -4.61 7.89 -6.27
N THR A 23 -5.16 7.32 -7.35
CA THR A 23 -4.54 7.36 -8.68
C THR A 23 -5.57 7.79 -9.71
N PRO A 24 -5.66 9.10 -10.03
CA PRO A 24 -6.60 9.61 -11.03
C PRO A 24 -6.29 9.03 -12.42
N ASN A 25 -7.35 8.57 -13.13
CA ASN A 25 -7.20 8.04 -14.48
C ASN A 25 -6.06 7.01 -14.57
N ASP A 26 -6.10 6.03 -13.67
CA ASP A 26 -5.08 5.01 -13.49
C ASP A 26 -4.78 4.26 -14.81
N ALA A 27 -3.53 4.31 -15.23
CA ALA A 27 -3.01 3.65 -16.43
C ALA A 27 -1.97 2.57 -16.08
N TRP A 28 -1.76 2.31 -14.79
CA TRP A 28 -0.70 1.43 -14.29
C TRP A 28 -1.24 0.26 -13.46
N ASP A 29 -2.57 0.17 -13.26
CA ASP A 29 -3.22 -0.80 -12.37
C ASP A 29 -2.86 -0.59 -10.88
N TYR A 30 -2.79 0.65 -10.43
CA TYR A 30 -2.45 1.03 -9.06
C TYR A 30 -3.65 1.08 -8.08
N SER A 31 -4.75 0.41 -8.41
CA SER A 31 -5.88 0.35 -7.46
C SER A 31 -5.51 -0.44 -6.21
N GLY A 32 -5.19 0.28 -5.14
CA GLY A 32 -4.92 -0.32 -3.83
C GLY A 32 -6.19 -0.92 -3.21
N ASN A 33 -6.11 -2.15 -2.72
CA ASN A 33 -7.22 -2.89 -2.14
C ASN A 33 -6.97 -3.35 -0.69
N ASN A 34 -5.88 -2.90 -0.08
CA ASN A 34 -5.61 -3.09 1.34
C ASN A 34 -6.50 -2.18 2.21
N PRO A 35 -6.80 -2.57 3.45
CA PRO A 35 -7.69 -1.81 4.32
C PRO A 35 -7.11 -0.46 4.74
N ILE A 36 -8.00 0.51 5.00
CA ILE A 36 -7.64 1.75 5.67
C ILE A 36 -7.44 1.46 7.14
N THR A 37 -6.32 1.93 7.70
CA THR A 37 -6.10 1.90 9.14
C THR A 37 -6.53 3.24 9.75
N LEU A 38 -7.47 3.19 10.69
CA LEU A 38 -7.94 4.36 11.43
C LEU A 38 -7.07 4.55 12.68
N PHE A 39 -6.65 5.79 12.94
CA PHE A 39 -5.81 6.12 14.10
C PHE A 39 -5.96 7.58 14.51
N ASP A 40 -5.56 7.88 15.74
CA ASP A 40 -5.47 9.25 16.21
C ASP A 40 -4.05 9.77 16.01
N MET A 41 -3.96 10.91 15.34
CA MET A 41 -2.70 11.58 15.00
C MET A 41 -2.58 12.90 15.76
N GLU A 42 -1.47 13.10 16.45
CA GLU A 42 -1.17 14.39 17.07
C GLU A 42 -0.53 15.32 16.04
N LYS A 43 -1.14 16.48 15.83
CA LYS A 43 -0.61 17.52 14.92
C LYS A 43 -0.96 18.91 15.47
N ASP A 44 0.05 19.77 15.61
CA ASP A 44 -0.08 21.16 16.09
C ASP A 44 -0.85 21.26 17.43
N GLY A 45 -0.57 20.31 18.35
CA GLY A 45 -1.21 20.24 19.68
C GLY A 45 -2.68 19.80 19.67
N LYS A 46 -3.15 19.22 18.56
CA LYS A 46 -4.51 18.69 18.42
C LYS A 46 -4.48 17.23 18.02
N THR A 47 -5.38 16.45 18.58
CA THR A 47 -5.66 15.09 18.12
C THR A 47 -6.59 15.13 16.92
N ILE A 48 -6.15 14.57 15.79
CA ILE A 48 -6.90 14.47 14.54
C ILE A 48 -7.26 13.00 14.33
N ARG A 49 -8.52 12.72 14.03
CA ARG A 49 -8.98 11.41 13.58
C ARG A 49 -8.49 11.20 12.14
N ALA A 50 -7.54 10.33 11.95
CA ALA A 50 -6.89 10.12 10.68
C ALA A 50 -7.17 8.71 10.11
N GLY A 51 -7.16 8.63 8.79
CA GLY A 51 -7.11 7.38 8.03
C GLY A 51 -5.77 7.28 7.32
N ALA A 52 -5.14 6.11 7.37
CA ALA A 52 -3.93 5.81 6.64
C ALA A 52 -4.18 4.71 5.61
N HIS A 53 -3.65 4.88 4.41
CA HIS A 53 -3.71 3.89 3.33
C HIS A 53 -2.37 3.83 2.60
N ALA A 54 -1.75 2.66 2.60
CA ALA A 54 -0.58 2.39 1.77
C ALA A 54 -1.07 1.90 0.40
N ASP A 55 -0.79 2.63 -0.66
CA ASP A 55 -1.34 2.34 -1.98
C ASP A 55 -0.34 1.65 -2.92
N ARG A 56 -0.85 0.89 -3.90
CA ARG A 56 -0.03 0.23 -4.94
C ARG A 56 0.85 1.21 -5.70
N ASN A 57 0.42 2.45 -5.82
CA ASN A 57 1.13 3.52 -6.50
C ASN A 57 2.45 3.96 -5.82
N GLY A 58 2.77 3.37 -4.66
CA GLY A 58 4.02 3.59 -3.93
C GLY A 58 3.97 4.66 -2.84
N PHE A 59 2.80 5.25 -2.58
CA PHE A 59 2.63 6.29 -1.56
C PHE A 59 1.78 5.83 -0.38
N LEU A 60 2.15 6.33 0.81
CA LEU A 60 1.35 6.27 2.03
C LEU A 60 0.51 7.55 2.14
N PHE A 61 -0.80 7.39 2.15
CA PHE A 61 -1.77 8.49 2.28
C PHE A 61 -2.23 8.61 3.72
N ILE A 62 -2.15 9.82 4.27
CA ILE A 62 -2.68 10.17 5.59
C ILE A 62 -3.77 11.24 5.38
N THR A 63 -4.99 10.94 5.79
CA THR A 63 -6.16 11.78 5.54
C THR A 63 -6.86 12.17 6.84
N ASP A 64 -7.37 13.38 6.90
CA ASP A 64 -8.23 13.89 7.96
C ASP A 64 -9.67 13.41 7.71
N LEU A 65 -10.15 12.50 8.55
CA LEU A 65 -11.47 11.89 8.39
C LEU A 65 -12.60 12.89 8.62
N ASP A 66 -12.41 13.88 9.49
CA ASP A 66 -13.46 14.86 9.76
C ASP A 66 -13.64 15.85 8.59
N LYS A 67 -12.58 16.08 7.80
CA LYS A 67 -12.67 16.83 6.55
C LYS A 67 -13.13 15.98 5.38
N LEU A 68 -12.78 14.71 5.38
CA LEU A 68 -13.07 13.79 4.28
C LEU A 68 -14.50 13.25 4.33
N THR A 69 -15.11 13.13 5.51
CA THR A 69 -16.45 12.60 5.70
C THR A 69 -17.42 13.70 6.08
N ALA A 70 -18.15 14.25 5.10
CA ALA A 70 -19.19 15.23 5.36
C ALA A 70 -20.43 14.57 5.98
N ARG A 71 -20.96 15.17 7.04
CA ARG A 71 -22.18 14.70 7.72
C ARG A 71 -23.43 15.49 7.32
N ASP A 72 -23.34 16.32 6.27
CA ASP A 72 -24.40 17.20 5.79
C ASP A 72 -25.17 16.60 4.58
N GLY A 73 -25.04 15.32 4.33
CA GLY A 73 -25.66 14.61 3.20
C GLY A 73 -24.99 14.90 1.85
N LYS A 74 -23.81 15.51 1.83
CA LYS A 74 -23.00 15.72 0.63
C LYS A 74 -21.72 14.91 0.72
N ILE A 75 -21.28 14.36 -0.40
CA ILE A 75 -19.96 13.74 -0.51
C ILE A 75 -18.91 14.85 -0.34
N SER A 76 -18.05 14.72 0.68
CA SER A 76 -17.01 15.69 0.94
C SER A 76 -15.99 15.71 -0.20
N LYS A 77 -15.41 16.87 -0.43
CA LYS A 77 -14.35 17.03 -1.43
C LYS A 77 -13.03 16.52 -0.89
N GLN A 78 -12.26 15.81 -1.70
CA GLN A 78 -10.91 15.35 -1.41
C GLN A 78 -9.94 16.49 -1.08
N ALA A 79 -10.14 17.66 -1.69
CA ALA A 79 -9.29 18.83 -1.53
C ALA A 79 -9.20 19.28 -0.05
N GLY A 80 -7.99 19.44 0.46
CA GLY A 80 -7.71 19.87 1.82
C GLY A 80 -7.90 18.80 2.91
N SER A 81 -8.26 17.54 2.56
CA SER A 81 -8.35 16.44 3.52
C SER A 81 -7.02 15.68 3.70
N ALA A 82 -6.05 15.83 2.80
CA ALA A 82 -4.75 15.19 2.93
C ALA A 82 -3.91 15.88 4.02
N LEU A 83 -3.48 15.13 5.02
CA LEU A 83 -2.57 15.54 6.08
C LEU A 83 -1.10 15.33 5.69
N GLY A 84 -0.84 14.30 4.89
CA GLY A 84 0.45 13.95 4.33
C GLY A 84 0.32 12.84 3.29
N ILE A 85 1.16 12.86 2.27
CA ILE A 85 1.26 11.80 1.27
C ILE A 85 2.75 11.59 1.02
N TYR A 86 3.24 10.40 1.36
CA TYR A 86 4.67 10.13 1.48
C TYR A 86 5.10 8.94 0.63
N PRO A 87 6.22 9.03 -0.12
CA PRO A 87 6.75 7.87 -0.82
C PRO A 87 7.17 6.80 0.19
N MET A 88 6.70 5.57 -0.01
CA MET A 88 7.05 4.43 0.85
C MET A 88 7.97 3.43 0.15
N VAL A 89 8.24 3.60 -1.14
CA VAL A 89 9.22 2.82 -1.90
C VAL A 89 10.16 3.75 -2.65
N PRO A 90 11.41 3.35 -2.92
CA PRO A 90 12.37 4.18 -3.63
C PRO A 90 12.07 4.23 -5.13
N GLY A 91 12.55 5.28 -5.79
CA GLY A 91 12.62 5.38 -7.24
C GLY A 91 11.28 5.45 -7.96
N ILE A 92 10.21 5.94 -7.33
CA ILE A 92 8.92 6.16 -7.98
C ILE A 92 9.10 7.04 -9.21
N THR A 93 8.61 6.59 -10.38
CA THR A 93 8.81 7.31 -11.65
C THR A 93 7.57 8.02 -12.16
N TRP A 94 6.36 7.53 -11.83
CA TRP A 94 5.12 8.05 -12.41
C TRP A 94 4.67 9.40 -11.85
N ALA A 95 5.08 9.75 -10.62
CA ALA A 95 4.78 11.01 -9.95
C ALA A 95 5.97 11.48 -9.11
N THR A 96 6.18 12.79 -9.05
CA THR A 96 7.20 13.42 -8.19
C THR A 96 6.71 13.71 -6.78
N GLY A 97 5.42 13.61 -6.53
CA GLY A 97 4.77 13.91 -5.26
C GLY A 97 3.31 14.29 -5.45
N TRP A 98 2.76 15.03 -4.48
CA TRP A 98 1.36 15.39 -4.42
C TRP A 98 1.15 16.84 -4.03
N ASP A 99 0.19 17.48 -4.68
CA ASP A 99 -0.37 18.74 -4.20
C ASP A 99 -1.40 18.43 -3.09
N LEU A 100 -1.03 18.69 -1.84
CA LEU A 100 -1.90 18.41 -0.68
C LEU A 100 -3.17 19.28 -0.65
N ALA A 101 -3.13 20.47 -1.28
CA ALA A 101 -4.29 21.37 -1.33
C ALA A 101 -5.41 20.80 -2.21
N THR A 102 -5.04 20.18 -3.32
CA THR A 102 -5.99 19.58 -4.26
C THR A 102 -6.17 18.07 -4.08
N GLY A 103 -5.22 17.41 -3.39
CA GLY A 103 -5.15 15.95 -3.27
C GLY A 103 -4.78 15.26 -4.60
N ARG A 104 -4.09 15.96 -5.51
CA ARG A 104 -3.74 15.45 -6.84
C ARG A 104 -2.26 15.12 -6.96
N PRO A 105 -1.90 14.05 -7.71
CA PRO A 105 -0.51 13.74 -8.00
C PRO A 105 0.13 14.76 -8.94
N MET A 106 1.40 15.01 -8.76
CA MET A 106 2.27 15.70 -9.72
C MET A 106 2.86 14.65 -10.65
N GLU A 107 2.11 14.30 -11.69
CA GLU A 107 2.49 13.25 -12.63
C GLU A 107 3.72 13.65 -13.46
N VAL A 108 4.58 12.65 -13.77
CA VAL A 108 5.75 12.84 -14.64
C VAL A 108 5.33 12.64 -16.08
N GLU A 109 5.64 13.61 -16.94
CA GLU A 109 5.38 13.51 -18.37
C GLU A 109 6.08 12.30 -18.99
N GLY A 110 5.38 11.59 -19.89
CA GLY A 110 5.90 10.40 -20.56
C GLY A 110 5.87 9.12 -19.72
N GLN A 111 5.40 9.17 -18.48
CA GLN A 111 5.26 7.99 -17.62
C GLN A 111 3.89 7.29 -17.73
N ARG A 112 2.98 7.81 -18.55
CA ARG A 112 1.79 7.06 -19.00
C ARG A 112 2.15 6.23 -20.22
N PRO A 113 1.85 4.90 -20.24
CA PRO A 113 2.13 4.09 -21.40
C PRO A 113 1.26 4.56 -22.59
N PRO A 114 1.85 4.95 -23.72
CA PRO A 114 1.09 5.44 -24.86
C PRO A 114 0.33 4.31 -25.54
N ALA A 115 -0.81 4.64 -26.13
CA ALA A 115 -1.55 3.70 -26.98
C ALA A 115 -0.68 3.25 -28.18
N PRO A 116 -0.92 2.03 -28.73
CA PRO A 116 -0.28 1.61 -29.97
C PRO A 116 -0.58 2.61 -31.10
N ALA A 117 0.42 2.87 -31.94
CA ALA A 117 0.21 3.66 -33.14
C ALA A 117 -0.73 2.91 -34.15
N PRO A 118 -1.39 3.62 -35.06
CA PRO A 118 -2.23 2.99 -36.08
C PRO A 118 -1.46 1.91 -36.86
N GLY A 119 -1.98 0.68 -36.82
CA GLY A 119 -1.37 -0.49 -37.46
C GLY A 119 -0.35 -1.25 -36.57
N GLU A 120 0.00 -0.75 -35.40
CA GLU A 120 0.85 -1.44 -34.44
C GLU A 120 0.01 -2.22 -33.44
N ALA A 121 0.49 -3.41 -33.04
CA ALA A 121 -0.16 -4.24 -32.00
C ALA A 121 0.22 -3.80 -30.58
N LYS A 122 1.36 -3.10 -30.43
CA LYS A 122 2.00 -2.76 -29.17
C LYS A 122 2.43 -1.30 -29.15
N GLY A 123 2.14 -0.60 -28.05
CA GLY A 123 2.64 0.74 -27.78
C GLY A 123 4.12 0.76 -27.40
N LYS A 124 4.68 1.97 -27.31
CA LYS A 124 6.06 2.18 -26.86
C LYS A 124 6.23 1.67 -25.43
N THR A 125 7.27 0.89 -25.20
CA THR A 125 7.66 0.44 -23.87
C THR A 125 8.24 1.60 -23.07
N ILE A 126 7.76 1.77 -21.82
CA ILE A 126 8.32 2.67 -20.83
C ILE A 126 8.77 1.87 -19.60
N GLN A 127 9.66 2.42 -18.79
CA GLN A 127 9.99 1.84 -17.49
C GLN A 127 9.22 2.57 -16.40
N VAL A 128 8.54 1.81 -15.53
CA VAL A 128 7.69 2.33 -14.45
C VAL A 128 8.10 1.72 -13.11
N THR A 129 8.09 2.55 -12.08
CA THR A 129 8.29 2.18 -10.68
C THR A 129 7.21 2.83 -9.81
N PRO A 130 6.55 2.07 -8.94
CA PRO A 130 6.58 0.61 -8.82
C PRO A 130 5.98 -0.09 -10.06
N ASN A 131 6.08 -1.42 -10.13
CA ASN A 131 5.39 -2.18 -11.17
C ASN A 131 3.87 -2.25 -10.91
N PHE A 132 3.10 -2.89 -11.79
CA PHE A 132 1.64 -2.99 -11.68
C PHE A 132 1.15 -3.74 -10.41
N LEU A 133 1.97 -4.62 -9.82
CA LEU A 133 1.66 -5.25 -8.53
C LEU A 133 1.80 -4.29 -7.35
N GLY A 134 2.46 -3.15 -7.58
CA GLY A 134 2.53 -2.03 -6.65
C GLY A 134 3.71 -2.08 -5.66
N GLY A 135 3.98 -0.94 -5.03
CA GLY A 135 4.91 -0.84 -3.91
C GLY A 135 4.43 -1.56 -2.65
N THR A 136 3.14 -1.77 -2.52
CA THR A 136 2.43 -2.73 -1.66
C THR A 136 1.21 -3.24 -2.43
N ASN A 137 0.44 -4.17 -1.86
CA ASN A 137 -0.75 -4.66 -2.54
C ASN A 137 -1.89 -4.88 -1.52
N TRP A 138 -2.48 -6.06 -1.43
CA TRP A 138 -3.57 -6.39 -0.51
C TRP A 138 -3.12 -6.56 0.95
N MET A 139 -1.83 -6.65 1.21
CA MET A 139 -1.28 -6.93 2.53
C MET A 139 -1.59 -5.80 3.52
N PRO A 140 -2.32 -6.08 4.62
CA PRO A 140 -2.60 -5.05 5.62
C PRO A 140 -1.33 -4.61 6.33
N MET A 141 -1.18 -3.29 6.49
CA MET A 141 -0.20 -2.69 7.38
C MET A 141 -0.72 -2.65 8.82
N ALA A 142 0.16 -2.38 9.78
CA ALA A 142 -0.22 -2.24 11.19
C ALA A 142 0.28 -0.91 11.77
N TYR A 143 -0.49 -0.33 12.69
CA TYR A 143 -0.12 0.85 13.46
C TYR A 143 0.08 0.50 14.93
N ASN A 144 1.18 0.93 15.52
CA ASN A 144 1.44 0.76 16.94
C ASN A 144 1.31 2.09 17.67
N GLN A 145 0.39 2.15 18.63
CA GLN A 145 0.09 3.37 19.38
C GLN A 145 1.23 3.82 20.31
N ASP A 146 2.09 2.92 20.75
CA ASP A 146 3.20 3.24 21.65
C ASP A 146 4.40 3.81 20.88
N THR A 147 4.72 3.22 19.71
CA THR A 147 5.80 3.73 18.85
C THR A 147 5.36 4.85 17.91
N LYS A 148 4.03 5.01 17.69
CA LYS A 148 3.43 5.94 16.72
C LYS A 148 3.87 5.68 15.28
N LEU A 149 4.25 4.45 14.94
CA LEU A 149 4.74 4.06 13.63
C LEU A 149 3.75 3.14 12.91
N PHE A 150 3.71 3.28 11.59
CA PHE A 150 3.15 2.27 10.69
C PHE A 150 4.22 1.28 10.27
N TYR A 151 3.87 -0.01 10.24
CA TYR A 151 4.68 -1.09 9.71
C TYR A 151 4.04 -1.59 8.43
N ILE A 152 4.75 -1.38 7.31
CA ILE A 152 4.19 -1.54 5.97
C ILE A 152 5.00 -2.59 5.22
N PRO A 153 4.36 -3.69 4.76
CA PRO A 153 5.01 -4.62 3.86
C PRO A 153 5.06 -4.01 2.46
N THR A 154 6.26 -3.77 1.96
CA THR A 154 6.50 -3.14 0.66
C THR A 154 7.36 -4.00 -0.23
N ASN A 155 7.38 -3.70 -1.54
CA ASN A 155 8.19 -4.38 -2.53
C ASN A 155 8.88 -3.36 -3.44
N ASP A 156 10.22 -3.48 -3.54
CA ASP A 156 11.07 -2.62 -4.33
C ASP A 156 11.33 -3.25 -5.70
N TRP A 157 10.43 -3.00 -6.63
CA TRP A 157 10.46 -3.50 -7.98
C TRP A 157 9.94 -2.48 -8.99
N SER A 158 10.30 -2.68 -10.23
CA SER A 158 9.89 -1.89 -11.39
C SER A 158 9.40 -2.81 -12.51
N GLU A 159 9.03 -2.24 -13.63
CA GLU A 159 8.71 -3.00 -14.83
C GLU A 159 9.03 -2.24 -16.11
N ASP A 160 9.26 -2.99 -17.18
CA ASP A 160 9.01 -2.52 -18.54
C ASP A 160 7.51 -2.71 -18.82
N TYR A 161 6.86 -1.68 -19.28
CA TYR A 161 5.41 -1.60 -19.39
C TYR A 161 4.99 -1.01 -20.75
N TRP A 162 3.96 -1.58 -21.38
CA TRP A 162 3.44 -1.12 -22.64
C TRP A 162 1.96 -1.45 -22.78
N THR A 163 1.24 -0.70 -23.61
CA THR A 163 -0.14 -0.99 -23.98
C THR A 163 -0.19 -1.93 -25.17
N GLU A 164 -1.25 -2.73 -25.27
CA GLU A 164 -1.53 -3.66 -26.37
C GLU A 164 -2.97 -3.52 -26.85
N ASN A 165 -3.18 -3.69 -28.16
CA ASN A 165 -4.51 -3.88 -28.69
C ASN A 165 -5.04 -5.24 -28.24
N VAL A 166 -6.18 -5.25 -27.58
CA VAL A 166 -6.79 -6.48 -27.06
C VAL A 166 -8.21 -6.64 -27.56
N THR A 167 -8.55 -7.88 -27.94
CA THR A 167 -9.91 -8.27 -28.30
C THR A 167 -10.47 -9.15 -27.18
N TYR A 168 -11.68 -8.84 -26.74
CA TYR A 168 -12.36 -9.64 -25.72
C TYR A 168 -12.50 -11.09 -26.15
N LYS A 169 -12.08 -12.01 -25.29
CA LYS A 169 -12.32 -13.45 -25.38
C LYS A 169 -12.88 -13.95 -24.06
N LYS A 170 -14.04 -14.62 -24.09
CA LYS A 170 -14.65 -15.20 -22.90
C LYS A 170 -13.69 -16.16 -22.20
N GLY A 171 -13.46 -15.97 -20.90
CA GLY A 171 -12.57 -16.80 -20.08
C GLY A 171 -11.07 -16.49 -20.21
N ALA A 172 -10.68 -15.47 -20.99
CA ALA A 172 -9.31 -14.99 -21.05
C ALA A 172 -9.15 -13.64 -20.31
N ALA A 173 -7.94 -13.33 -19.87
CA ALA A 173 -7.62 -12.02 -19.33
C ALA A 173 -7.83 -10.93 -20.39
N TYR A 174 -8.42 -9.79 -20.00
CA TYR A 174 -8.68 -8.63 -20.85
C TYR A 174 -7.95 -7.42 -20.25
N LEU A 175 -6.63 -7.38 -20.37
CA LEU A 175 -5.78 -6.38 -19.70
C LEU A 175 -5.39 -5.22 -20.61
N GLY A 176 -5.19 -5.43 -21.90
CA GLY A 176 -4.73 -4.40 -22.83
C GLY A 176 -3.33 -3.87 -22.55
N GLN A 177 -2.53 -4.65 -21.85
CA GLN A 177 -1.21 -4.28 -21.34
C GLN A 177 -0.28 -5.49 -21.36
N GLY A 178 1.00 -5.22 -21.64
CA GLY A 178 2.07 -6.16 -21.45
C GLY A 178 3.12 -5.59 -20.51
N PHE A 179 3.81 -6.46 -19.80
CA PHE A 179 4.77 -6.05 -18.78
C PHE A 179 5.93 -7.06 -18.67
N ARG A 180 7.04 -6.55 -18.11
CA ARG A 180 8.17 -7.37 -17.65
C ARG A 180 8.63 -6.83 -16.31
N ILE A 181 8.33 -7.55 -15.22
CA ILE A 181 8.75 -7.20 -13.87
C ILE A 181 10.27 -7.28 -13.74
N LYS A 182 10.84 -6.30 -13.04
CA LYS A 182 12.27 -6.18 -12.75
C LYS A 182 12.50 -5.93 -11.28
N ARG A 183 13.54 -6.51 -10.72
CA ARG A 183 14.07 -6.12 -9.42
C ARG A 183 14.72 -4.75 -9.54
N GLN A 184 14.55 -3.89 -8.54
CA GLN A 184 15.32 -2.64 -8.44
C GLN A 184 16.71 -2.87 -7.84
N PHE A 185 16.83 -3.89 -6.98
CA PHE A 185 18.05 -4.23 -6.25
C PHE A 185 18.37 -5.72 -6.40
N ASP A 186 19.64 -6.05 -6.52
CA ASP A 186 20.08 -7.44 -6.63
C ASP A 186 19.92 -8.21 -5.30
N THR A 187 19.91 -7.50 -4.16
CA THR A 187 19.92 -8.08 -2.82
C THR A 187 18.54 -8.37 -2.24
N HIS A 188 17.49 -7.66 -2.69
CA HIS A 188 16.15 -7.76 -2.09
C HIS A 188 15.05 -7.32 -3.06
N VAL A 189 13.83 -7.72 -2.74
CA VAL A 189 12.59 -7.20 -3.31
C VAL A 189 11.65 -6.76 -2.20
N GLY A 190 11.39 -7.65 -1.23
CA GLY A 190 10.53 -7.34 -0.10
C GLY A 190 11.22 -6.45 0.93
N VAL A 191 10.50 -5.49 1.49
CA VAL A 191 10.99 -4.65 2.58
C VAL A 191 9.87 -4.37 3.57
N LEU A 192 10.06 -4.74 4.82
CA LEU A 192 9.19 -4.28 5.91
C LEU A 192 9.69 -2.91 6.37
N ARG A 193 8.87 -1.87 6.23
CA ARG A 193 9.22 -0.49 6.58
C ARG A 193 8.43 0.00 7.78
N ALA A 194 9.13 0.60 8.75
CA ALA A 194 8.51 1.38 9.81
C ALA A 194 8.54 2.86 9.45
N MET A 195 7.36 3.48 9.33
CA MET A 195 7.22 4.86 8.88
C MET A 195 6.48 5.71 9.90
N ASP A 196 6.98 6.92 10.11
CA ASP A 196 6.31 7.96 10.90
C ASP A 196 5.24 8.66 10.04
N PRO A 197 3.94 8.55 10.38
CA PRO A 197 2.86 9.15 9.60
C PRO A 197 2.82 10.68 9.62
N THR A 198 3.56 11.32 10.54
CA THR A 198 3.54 12.78 10.68
C THR A 198 4.43 13.49 9.66
N ASN A 199 5.47 12.80 9.17
CA ASN A 199 6.49 13.37 8.29
C ASN A 199 6.96 12.43 7.16
N GLY A 200 6.49 11.17 7.15
CA GLY A 200 6.86 10.17 6.15
C GLY A 200 8.28 9.60 6.30
N LYS A 201 8.95 9.87 7.42
CA LYS A 201 10.29 9.32 7.67
C LYS A 201 10.23 7.81 7.84
N ILE A 202 11.06 7.10 7.09
CA ILE A 202 11.37 5.70 7.35
C ILE A 202 12.33 5.63 8.54
N VAL A 203 11.87 5.03 9.64
CA VAL A 203 12.62 4.92 10.91
C VAL A 203 13.57 3.73 10.84
N TRP A 204 13.08 2.59 10.34
CA TRP A 204 13.87 1.41 10.07
C TRP A 204 13.30 0.59 8.92
N GLU A 205 14.13 -0.28 8.35
CA GLU A 205 13.79 -1.21 7.28
C GLU A 205 14.36 -2.59 7.58
N HIS A 206 13.59 -3.63 7.23
CA HIS A 206 14.09 -5.00 7.15
C HIS A 206 13.88 -5.54 5.74
N LYS A 207 14.96 -6.00 5.10
CA LYS A 207 15.00 -6.42 3.69
C LYS A 207 14.90 -7.92 3.55
N GLU A 208 14.09 -8.37 2.58
CA GLU A 208 13.90 -9.78 2.24
C GLU A 208 14.24 -10.00 0.76
N GLU A 209 14.89 -11.11 0.47
CA GLU A 209 15.25 -11.45 -0.92
C GLU A 209 14.00 -11.61 -1.81
N MET A 210 12.94 -12.22 -1.26
CA MET A 210 11.67 -12.47 -1.92
C MET A 210 10.64 -11.36 -1.64
N PRO A 211 9.66 -11.15 -2.51
CA PRO A 211 8.58 -10.20 -2.25
C PRO A 211 7.84 -10.55 -0.95
N LEU A 212 7.42 -9.52 -0.22
CA LEU A 212 6.52 -9.66 0.92
C LEU A 212 5.08 -9.69 0.42
N TRP A 213 4.36 -10.75 0.81
CA TRP A 213 2.93 -10.93 0.52
C TRP A 213 2.09 -11.16 1.78
N ALA A 214 2.70 -11.18 2.95
CA ALA A 214 2.01 -11.30 4.21
C ALA A 214 1.65 -9.94 4.78
N GLY A 215 0.52 -9.87 5.48
CA GLY A 215 0.18 -8.73 6.32
C GLY A 215 1.05 -8.64 7.57
N VAL A 216 0.87 -7.57 8.32
CA VAL A 216 1.66 -7.26 9.52
C VAL A 216 0.76 -7.22 10.74
N LEU A 217 1.24 -7.76 11.86
CA LEU A 217 0.66 -7.63 13.19
C LEU A 217 1.64 -6.89 14.10
N THR A 218 1.16 -5.93 14.88
CA THR A 218 1.91 -5.38 16.02
C THR A 218 1.09 -5.48 17.29
N THR A 219 1.76 -5.55 18.41
CA THR A 219 1.12 -5.69 19.74
C THR A 219 1.70 -4.70 20.73
N LYS A 220 0.98 -4.49 21.82
CA LYS A 220 1.46 -3.68 22.95
C LYS A 220 2.73 -4.24 23.60
N GLY A 221 3.04 -5.53 23.36
CA GLY A 221 4.29 -6.16 23.80
C GLY A 221 5.54 -5.65 23.07
N GLY A 222 5.38 -4.73 22.10
CA GLY A 222 6.51 -4.03 21.46
C GLY A 222 7.18 -4.81 20.35
N PHE A 223 6.49 -5.76 19.71
CA PHE A 223 7.01 -6.46 18.55
C PHE A 223 6.09 -6.31 17.32
N VAL A 224 6.68 -6.53 16.16
CA VAL A 224 6.05 -6.57 14.84
C VAL A 224 6.25 -7.96 14.26
N LEU A 225 5.20 -8.57 13.74
CA LEU A 225 5.23 -9.92 13.18
C LEU A 225 4.69 -9.93 11.75
N THR A 226 5.40 -10.63 10.87
CA THR A 226 4.98 -10.84 9.48
C THR A 226 5.46 -12.20 8.98
N GLY A 227 4.96 -12.61 7.82
CA GLY A 227 5.41 -13.79 7.10
C GLY A 227 6.26 -13.46 5.89
N THR A 228 7.01 -14.43 5.39
CA THR A 228 7.82 -14.30 4.19
C THR A 228 7.45 -15.35 3.15
N SER A 229 7.66 -15.05 1.86
CA SER A 229 7.31 -15.96 0.76
C SER A 229 8.14 -17.25 0.77
N ASN A 230 9.33 -17.24 1.37
CA ASN A 230 10.17 -18.43 1.55
C ASN A 230 9.87 -19.21 2.85
N GLY A 231 8.75 -18.89 3.51
CA GLY A 231 8.17 -19.72 4.57
C GLY A 231 8.61 -19.39 6.00
N TYR A 232 9.17 -18.24 6.26
CA TYR A 232 9.43 -17.80 7.63
C TYR A 232 8.29 -16.97 8.19
N VAL A 233 8.02 -17.17 9.48
CA VAL A 233 7.34 -16.21 10.33
C VAL A 233 8.41 -15.51 11.15
N LYS A 234 8.45 -14.18 11.12
CA LYS A 234 9.49 -13.38 11.76
C LYS A 234 8.88 -12.33 12.68
N ALA A 235 9.51 -12.14 13.85
CA ALA A 235 9.18 -11.08 14.80
C ALA A 235 10.35 -10.11 14.92
N PHE A 236 10.04 -8.81 14.92
CA PHE A 236 11.01 -7.72 15.00
C PHE A 236 10.66 -6.81 16.17
N ASP A 237 11.66 -6.20 16.79
CA ASP A 237 11.45 -5.10 17.74
C ASP A 237 10.75 -3.94 17.01
N ALA A 238 9.68 -3.44 17.61
CA ALA A 238 8.86 -2.39 17.00
C ALA A 238 9.60 -1.04 16.86
N LYS A 239 10.62 -0.77 17.70
CA LYS A 239 11.32 0.50 17.73
C LYS A 239 12.46 0.59 16.73
N ASP A 240 13.23 -0.50 16.57
CA ASP A 240 14.46 -0.47 15.79
C ASP A 240 14.55 -1.52 14.67
N GLY A 241 13.55 -2.41 14.56
CA GLY A 241 13.49 -3.44 13.51
C GLY A 241 14.44 -4.61 13.71
N LYS A 242 15.06 -4.75 14.90
CA LYS A 242 15.91 -5.91 15.20
C LYS A 242 15.10 -7.19 15.15
N GLU A 243 15.57 -8.20 14.39
CA GLU A 243 14.96 -9.54 14.38
C GLU A 243 15.09 -10.17 15.78
N LEU A 244 13.93 -10.43 16.41
CA LEU A 244 13.84 -11.03 17.75
C LEU A 244 13.67 -12.54 17.69
N TRP A 245 12.94 -13.01 16.68
CA TRP A 245 12.59 -14.41 16.56
C TRP A 245 12.18 -14.73 15.12
N LYS A 246 12.43 -15.97 14.72
CA LYS A 246 11.93 -16.54 13.47
C LYS A 246 11.61 -18.02 13.60
N PHE A 247 10.66 -18.46 12.80
CA PHE A 247 10.26 -19.87 12.70
C PHE A 247 10.03 -20.23 11.22
N GLN A 248 10.64 -21.35 10.80
CA GLN A 248 10.43 -21.88 9.44
C GLN A 248 9.17 -22.74 9.43
N THR A 249 8.23 -22.39 8.59
CA THR A 249 7.04 -23.19 8.29
C THR A 249 7.29 -24.15 7.13
N GLY A 250 6.29 -24.98 6.78
CA GLY A 250 6.44 -25.92 5.67
C GLY A 250 6.21 -25.32 4.28
N SER A 251 5.75 -24.07 4.18
CA SER A 251 5.43 -23.39 2.91
C SER A 251 5.51 -21.88 3.07
N GLY A 252 5.39 -21.14 1.97
CA GLY A 252 5.34 -19.68 2.00
C GLY A 252 4.23 -19.14 2.91
N VAL A 253 4.48 -18.02 3.55
CA VAL A 253 3.54 -17.35 4.44
C VAL A 253 3.08 -16.06 3.76
N VAL A 254 1.84 -16.05 3.28
CA VAL A 254 1.22 -14.94 2.57
C VAL A 254 -0.03 -14.41 3.26
N SER A 255 -0.39 -14.97 4.41
CA SER A 255 -1.54 -14.56 5.20
C SER A 255 -1.21 -13.45 6.19
N GLN A 256 -2.25 -12.81 6.73
CA GLN A 256 -2.10 -11.89 7.84
C GLN A 256 -2.03 -12.65 9.17
N PRO A 257 -1.09 -12.32 10.06
CA PRO A 257 -1.10 -12.81 11.44
C PRO A 257 -2.31 -12.27 12.21
N VAL A 258 -2.86 -13.10 13.09
CA VAL A 258 -3.92 -12.71 14.03
C VAL A 258 -3.48 -13.04 15.45
N THR A 259 -4.01 -12.34 16.43
CA THR A 259 -3.72 -12.61 17.85
C THR A 259 -4.99 -12.61 18.67
N TRP A 260 -5.00 -13.45 19.70
CA TRP A 260 -6.08 -13.51 20.71
C TRP A 260 -5.51 -13.92 22.05
N GLU A 261 -6.28 -13.70 23.11
CA GLU A 261 -5.99 -14.16 24.45
C GLU A 261 -6.96 -15.26 24.86
N LEU A 262 -6.44 -16.29 25.50
CA LEU A 262 -7.21 -17.36 26.14
C LEU A 262 -6.54 -17.75 27.46
N ASP A 263 -7.29 -17.72 28.55
CA ASP A 263 -6.82 -18.07 29.89
C ASP A 263 -5.54 -17.31 30.33
N GLY A 264 -5.49 -16.00 30.02
CA GLY A 264 -4.35 -15.13 30.35
C GLY A 264 -3.09 -15.38 29.52
N LYS A 265 -3.17 -16.18 28.45
CA LYS A 265 -2.10 -16.44 27.50
C LYS A 265 -2.42 -15.82 26.16
N GLN A 266 -1.44 -15.10 25.60
CA GLN A 266 -1.53 -14.61 24.22
C GLN A 266 -1.17 -15.73 23.24
N TYR A 267 -1.99 -15.89 22.22
CA TYR A 267 -1.77 -16.77 21.08
C TYR A 267 -1.65 -15.95 19.81
N ILE A 268 -0.86 -16.47 18.88
CA ILE A 268 -0.71 -15.91 17.54
C ILE A 268 -0.99 -17.02 16.55
N GLY A 269 -1.88 -16.75 15.60
CA GLY A 269 -2.19 -17.63 14.48
C GLY A 269 -1.73 -17.01 13.18
N ILE A 270 -1.16 -17.84 12.31
CA ILE A 270 -0.84 -17.46 10.94
C ILE A 270 -0.99 -18.70 10.05
N THR A 271 -1.52 -18.54 8.85
CA THR A 271 -1.58 -19.65 7.90
C THR A 271 -0.33 -19.69 7.04
N SER A 272 0.17 -20.90 6.81
CA SER A 272 1.25 -21.20 5.89
C SER A 272 0.71 -22.08 4.77
N GLY A 273 0.92 -21.67 3.56
CA GLY A 273 0.48 -22.34 2.35
C GLY A 273 0.59 -21.37 1.17
N TYR A 274 1.19 -21.84 0.09
CA TYR A 274 1.29 -21.14 -1.17
C TYR A 274 0.80 -22.12 -2.24
N GLY A 275 -0.40 -21.86 -2.75
CA GLY A 275 -1.03 -22.70 -3.77
C GLY A 275 -0.71 -22.27 -5.18
#